data_a2c25834cc7c513a40ed20837e8a73fc
#
_entry.id   a2c25834cc7c513a40ed20837e8a73fc
#
_cell.length_a   1.000
_cell.length_b   1.000
_cell.length_c   1.000
_cell.angle_alpha   90.00
_cell.angle_beta   90.00
_cell.angle_gamma   90.00
#
_symmetry.space_group_name_H-M   'P 1'
#
loop_
_entity.id
_entity.type
_entity.pdbx_description
1 polymer ?
#
loop_
_entity_poly.entity_id
_entity_poly.type
_entity_poly.pdbx_seq_one_letter_code
_entity_poly.pdbx_strand_id
1 'polypeptide(L)'
;MKNKYSIFSLIKNAFSYHENWEKAWKDPTPKKEYDAVIVGGGGHGLATAYYLAKKHGMTNIAVVEKGWIGGGNTGRNTTIIRSNYLWDASAGLYDHALKIWEGLSQELNYNVMFSQRGVMNLAHNLQDVRDLKRRTHANRLNGIDAVYLSTEEVKKFCPIINTSPNIRYPVLGGTLQRRAGTARHDAVAWGYARGADAMGVDIIQNCEVKGIKRVGDSVEGIETTKGFIKTKNWSGCCRTLKCYSKYGRYSVTIRK
;
A
#
# COMPACT_ATOMS: atom_id res chain seq x y z
N MET A 1 -16.32 5.14 13.84
CA MET A 1 -15.84 3.75 14.08
C MET A 1 -15.94 3.47 15.57
N LYS A 2 -16.59 2.37 15.98
CA LYS A 2 -16.51 1.92 17.38
C LYS A 2 -15.04 1.61 17.68
N ASN A 3 -14.50 2.26 18.69
CA ASN A 3 -13.11 2.06 19.10
C ASN A 3 -12.97 0.66 19.69
N LYS A 4 -12.46 -0.32 18.90
CA LYS A 4 -12.30 -1.71 19.33
C LYS A 4 -11.15 -1.91 20.33
N TYR A 5 -10.28 -0.90 20.46
CA TYR A 5 -9.12 -0.91 21.35
C TYR A 5 -9.37 0.03 22.54
N SER A 6 -10.14 -0.45 23.50
CA SER A 6 -10.36 0.25 24.77
C SER A 6 -9.81 -0.59 25.92
N ILE A 7 -9.56 0.06 27.06
CA ILE A 7 -9.14 -0.64 28.28
C ILE A 7 -10.19 -1.70 28.70
N PHE A 8 -11.46 -1.42 28.49
CA PHE A 8 -12.54 -2.37 28.76
C PHE A 8 -12.49 -3.58 27.84
N SER A 9 -12.11 -3.41 26.56
CA SER A 9 -11.86 -4.53 25.65
C SER A 9 -10.68 -5.39 26.12
N LEU A 10 -9.60 -4.79 26.60
CA LEU A 10 -8.46 -5.50 27.13
C LEU A 10 -8.85 -6.35 28.36
N ILE A 11 -9.57 -5.75 29.31
CA ILE A 11 -10.05 -6.44 30.52
C ILE A 11 -10.97 -7.60 30.12
N LYS A 12 -11.97 -7.36 29.26
CA LYS A 12 -12.89 -8.41 28.78
C LYS A 12 -12.14 -9.57 28.13
N ASN A 13 -11.17 -9.27 27.27
CA ASN A 13 -10.40 -10.29 26.57
C ASN A 13 -9.44 -11.04 27.50
N ALA A 14 -8.89 -10.38 28.52
CA ALA A 14 -8.09 -11.03 29.55
C ALA A 14 -8.90 -12.09 30.32
N PHE A 15 -10.14 -11.76 30.70
CA PHE A 15 -11.03 -12.72 31.37
C PHE A 15 -11.47 -13.89 30.48
N SER A 16 -11.46 -13.75 29.16
CA SER A 16 -11.71 -14.82 28.20
C SER A 16 -10.43 -15.52 27.71
N TYR A 17 -9.31 -15.36 28.40
CA TYR A 17 -8.00 -15.90 27.99
C TYR A 17 -7.60 -15.51 26.55
N HIS A 18 -8.08 -14.35 26.07
CA HIS A 18 -7.89 -13.90 24.71
C HIS A 18 -8.45 -14.84 23.61
N GLU A 19 -9.43 -15.63 23.95
CA GLU A 19 -10.17 -16.49 23.02
C GLU A 19 -11.42 -15.78 22.46
N ASN A 20 -11.95 -16.33 21.38
CA ASN A 20 -13.22 -15.89 20.76
C ASN A 20 -13.23 -14.41 20.33
N TRP A 21 -12.12 -13.92 19.83
CA TRP A 21 -12.04 -12.58 19.26
C TRP A 21 -12.91 -12.46 18.02
N GLU A 22 -13.60 -11.33 17.90
CA GLU A 22 -14.26 -10.98 16.65
C GLU A 22 -13.22 -10.88 15.51
N LYS A 23 -13.55 -11.39 14.32
CA LYS A 23 -12.72 -11.23 13.14
C LYS A 23 -12.50 -9.74 12.87
N ALA A 24 -11.27 -9.38 12.52
CA ALA A 24 -10.89 -7.98 12.22
C ALA A 24 -11.57 -7.44 10.96
N TRP A 25 -11.97 -8.33 10.06
CA TRP A 25 -12.84 -8.10 8.89
C TRP A 25 -13.68 -9.33 8.65
N LYS A 26 -14.84 -9.14 8.01
CA LYS A 26 -15.70 -10.24 7.58
C LYS A 26 -15.12 -10.89 6.32
N ASP A 27 -15.45 -12.17 6.13
CA ASP A 27 -15.23 -12.90 4.87
C ASP A 27 -16.57 -13.52 4.45
N PRO A 28 -17.49 -12.66 3.95
CA PRO A 28 -18.84 -13.09 3.63
C PRO A 28 -18.88 -13.87 2.32
N THR A 29 -19.97 -14.62 2.12
CA THR A 29 -20.33 -15.09 0.78
C THR A 29 -20.66 -13.90 -0.11
N PRO A 30 -20.22 -13.87 -1.38
CA PRO A 30 -20.52 -12.78 -2.28
C PRO A 30 -22.03 -12.54 -2.43
N LYS A 31 -22.45 -11.26 -2.43
CA LYS A 31 -23.78 -10.87 -2.86
C LYS A 31 -23.93 -11.07 -4.37
N LYS A 32 -25.16 -11.11 -4.85
CA LYS A 32 -25.46 -11.23 -6.29
C LYS A 32 -25.04 -9.99 -7.10
N GLU A 33 -25.04 -8.81 -6.47
CA GLU A 33 -24.78 -7.54 -7.11
C GLU A 33 -24.03 -6.58 -6.19
N TYR A 34 -23.06 -5.84 -6.74
CA TYR A 34 -22.32 -4.76 -6.10
C TYR A 34 -22.22 -3.54 -7.02
N ASP A 35 -22.12 -2.35 -6.42
CA ASP A 35 -21.89 -1.11 -7.16
C ASP A 35 -20.50 -1.09 -7.79
N ALA A 36 -19.52 -1.67 -7.11
CA ALA A 36 -18.19 -1.86 -7.62
C ALA A 36 -17.54 -3.16 -7.09
N VAL A 37 -16.73 -3.80 -7.93
CA VAL A 37 -15.90 -4.94 -7.54
C VAL A 37 -14.42 -4.62 -7.78
N ILE A 38 -13.61 -4.77 -6.76
CA ILE A 38 -12.16 -4.57 -6.80
C ILE A 38 -11.48 -5.93 -6.79
N VAL A 39 -10.73 -6.22 -7.84
CA VAL A 39 -10.02 -7.48 -8.01
C VAL A 39 -8.62 -7.37 -7.46
N GLY A 40 -8.36 -8.06 -6.36
CA GLY A 40 -7.08 -8.09 -5.65
C GLY A 40 -7.11 -7.42 -4.28
N GLY A 41 -6.92 -8.22 -3.24
CA GLY A 41 -6.88 -7.83 -1.83
C GLY A 41 -5.49 -7.39 -1.35
N GLY A 42 -4.69 -6.77 -2.21
CA GLY A 42 -3.43 -6.13 -1.82
C GLY A 42 -3.63 -4.71 -1.30
N GLY A 43 -2.53 -4.05 -0.89
CA GLY A 43 -2.56 -2.70 -0.34
C GLY A 43 -3.30 -1.68 -1.22
N HIS A 44 -3.10 -1.72 -2.55
CA HIS A 44 -3.81 -0.82 -3.47
C HIS A 44 -5.31 -1.11 -3.54
N GLY A 45 -5.72 -2.38 -3.66
CA GLY A 45 -7.14 -2.74 -3.74
C GLY A 45 -7.89 -2.40 -2.46
N LEU A 46 -7.31 -2.72 -1.32
CA LEU A 46 -7.89 -2.42 -0.01
C LEU A 46 -7.94 -0.91 0.26
N ALA A 47 -6.89 -0.15 -0.11
CA ALA A 47 -6.88 1.30 -0.02
C ALA A 47 -7.94 1.93 -0.95
N THR A 48 -8.08 1.43 -2.19
CA THR A 48 -9.11 1.89 -3.12
C THR A 48 -10.50 1.70 -2.53
N ALA A 49 -10.80 0.50 -2.02
CA ALA A 49 -12.09 0.23 -1.36
C ALA A 49 -12.34 1.14 -0.16
N TYR A 50 -11.33 1.32 0.68
CA TYR A 50 -11.40 2.18 1.86
C TYR A 50 -11.71 3.64 1.47
N TYR A 51 -10.99 4.20 0.50
CA TYR A 51 -11.20 5.59 0.11
C TYR A 51 -12.46 5.81 -0.71
N LEU A 52 -12.92 4.84 -1.50
CA LEU A 52 -14.24 4.90 -2.14
C LEU A 52 -15.37 4.95 -1.09
N ALA A 53 -15.28 4.12 -0.07
CA ALA A 53 -16.25 4.14 1.02
C ALA A 53 -16.15 5.44 1.83
N LYS A 54 -14.94 5.86 2.22
CA LYS A 54 -14.72 7.02 3.10
C LYS A 54 -15.03 8.36 2.42
N LYS A 55 -14.57 8.56 1.19
CA LYS A 55 -14.65 9.85 0.50
C LYS A 55 -15.89 9.99 -0.40
N HIS A 56 -16.41 8.88 -0.90
CA HIS A 56 -17.50 8.87 -1.87
C HIS A 56 -18.78 8.19 -1.36
N GLY A 57 -18.78 7.67 -0.12
CA GLY A 57 -19.93 7.00 0.46
C GLY A 57 -20.33 5.67 -0.22
N MET A 58 -19.48 5.13 -1.09
CA MET A 58 -19.72 3.87 -1.77
C MET A 58 -19.43 2.71 -0.82
N THR A 59 -20.44 2.11 -0.26
CA THR A 59 -20.29 1.02 0.74
C THR A 59 -20.65 -0.35 0.20
N ASN A 60 -21.44 -0.44 -0.88
CA ASN A 60 -21.76 -1.70 -1.55
C ASN A 60 -20.65 -2.12 -2.52
N ILE A 61 -19.46 -2.34 -1.97
CA ILE A 61 -18.24 -2.73 -2.71
C ILE A 61 -17.80 -4.11 -2.26
N ALA A 62 -17.35 -4.94 -3.21
CA ALA A 62 -16.62 -6.16 -2.94
C ALA A 62 -15.14 -6.01 -3.28
N VAL A 63 -14.26 -6.44 -2.39
CA VAL A 63 -12.86 -6.76 -2.70
C VAL A 63 -12.75 -8.27 -2.83
N VAL A 64 -12.43 -8.77 -4.02
CA VAL A 64 -12.27 -10.20 -4.27
C VAL A 64 -10.78 -10.56 -4.39
N GLU A 65 -10.33 -11.52 -3.60
CA GLU A 65 -8.93 -11.97 -3.56
C GLU A 65 -8.87 -13.49 -3.75
N LYS A 66 -8.00 -13.92 -4.68
CA LYS A 66 -7.86 -15.35 -5.01
C LYS A 66 -7.30 -16.20 -3.87
N GLY A 67 -6.49 -15.60 -3.02
CA GLY A 67 -5.91 -16.22 -1.84
C GLY A 67 -6.32 -15.45 -0.58
N TRP A 68 -5.33 -14.96 0.15
CA TRP A 68 -5.53 -14.14 1.34
C TRP A 68 -5.08 -12.70 1.10
N ILE A 69 -5.62 -11.76 1.84
CA ILE A 69 -5.27 -10.34 1.72
C ILE A 69 -3.77 -10.12 1.99
N GLY A 70 -3.15 -9.29 1.15
CA GLY A 70 -1.73 -9.00 1.24
C GLY A 70 -0.81 -10.11 0.72
N GLY A 71 -1.31 -11.29 0.35
CA GLY A 71 -0.49 -12.45 -0.06
C GLY A 71 0.28 -12.31 -1.37
N GLY A 72 -0.02 -11.28 -2.16
CA GLY A 72 0.66 -10.97 -3.42
C GLY A 72 1.91 -10.10 -3.23
N ASN A 73 2.07 -9.09 -4.08
CA ASN A 73 3.20 -8.15 -4.01
C ASN A 73 3.27 -7.37 -2.70
N THR A 74 2.14 -7.11 -2.06
CA THR A 74 2.09 -6.43 -0.77
C THR A 74 2.92 -7.16 0.28
N GLY A 75 2.80 -8.48 0.36
CA GLY A 75 3.59 -9.30 1.30
C GLY A 75 5.01 -9.64 0.84
N ARG A 76 5.46 -9.14 -0.32
CA ARG A 76 6.75 -9.50 -0.94
C ARG A 76 7.59 -8.31 -1.34
N ASN A 77 7.28 -7.12 -0.83
CA ASN A 77 8.03 -5.91 -1.13
C ASN A 77 9.06 -5.59 -0.04
N THR A 78 9.91 -4.61 -0.29
CA THR A 78 10.96 -4.17 0.63
C THR A 78 10.45 -3.26 1.75
N THR A 79 9.18 -2.92 1.76
CA THR A 79 8.52 -2.04 2.75
C THR A 79 9.07 -0.61 2.84
N ILE A 80 9.93 -0.20 1.93
CA ILE A 80 10.52 1.13 1.91
C ILE A 80 9.53 2.14 1.37
N ILE A 81 9.25 3.17 2.16
CA ILE A 81 8.40 4.31 1.84
C ILE A 81 9.29 5.53 1.65
N ARG A 82 9.27 6.14 0.47
CA ARG A 82 10.11 7.29 0.12
C ARG A 82 9.49 8.11 -1.01
N SER A 83 9.90 9.38 -1.16
CA SER A 83 9.49 10.26 -2.25
C SER A 83 10.65 10.80 -3.10
N ASN A 84 11.89 10.42 -2.80
CA ASN A 84 13.09 10.90 -3.48
C ASN A 84 13.28 10.29 -4.90
N TYR A 85 12.23 10.41 -5.73
CA TYR A 85 12.27 10.02 -7.14
C TYR A 85 12.84 11.14 -8.01
N LEU A 86 13.47 10.78 -9.13
CA LEU A 86 14.17 11.73 -9.99
C LEU A 86 13.20 12.61 -10.81
N TRP A 87 12.11 12.03 -11.29
CA TRP A 87 11.17 12.70 -12.19
C TRP A 87 10.14 13.52 -11.41
N ASP A 88 9.89 14.75 -11.81
CA ASP A 88 9.02 15.71 -11.13
C ASP A 88 7.62 15.15 -10.86
N ALA A 89 6.98 14.59 -11.89
CA ALA A 89 5.66 13.99 -11.76
C ALA A 89 5.64 12.83 -10.74
N SER A 90 6.68 12.00 -10.73
CA SER A 90 6.83 10.92 -9.75
C SER A 90 7.11 11.48 -8.35
N ALA A 91 7.99 12.48 -8.23
CA ALA A 91 8.31 13.10 -6.95
C ALA A 91 7.07 13.70 -6.30
N GLY A 92 6.26 14.44 -7.04
CA GLY A 92 5.00 15.02 -6.56
C GLY A 92 3.98 13.97 -6.10
N LEU A 93 3.79 12.90 -6.90
CA LEU A 93 2.89 11.80 -6.53
C LEU A 93 3.35 11.09 -5.25
N TYR A 94 4.64 10.77 -5.16
CA TYR A 94 5.17 10.04 -3.99
C TYR A 94 5.31 10.92 -2.74
N ASP A 95 5.50 12.24 -2.89
CA ASP A 95 5.45 13.16 -1.74
C ASP A 95 4.02 13.27 -1.18
N HIS A 96 3.03 13.36 -2.07
CA HIS A 96 1.63 13.28 -1.64
C HIS A 96 1.33 11.95 -0.93
N ALA A 97 1.80 10.83 -1.47
CA ALA A 97 1.67 9.52 -0.83
C ALA A 97 2.36 9.47 0.54
N LEU A 98 3.57 10.05 0.66
CA LEU A 98 4.29 10.12 1.94
C LEU A 98 3.50 10.89 3.01
N LYS A 99 2.85 12.00 2.65
CA LYS A 99 1.97 12.73 3.56
C LYS A 99 0.80 11.88 4.05
N ILE A 100 0.24 11.03 3.18
CA ILE A 100 -0.79 10.06 3.58
C ILE A 100 -0.22 9.05 4.57
N TRP A 101 0.98 8.52 4.32
CA TRP A 101 1.65 7.57 5.21
C TRP A 101 1.88 8.14 6.61
N GLU A 102 2.25 9.42 6.72
CA GLU A 102 2.50 10.11 7.99
C GLU A 102 1.26 10.16 8.89
N GLY A 103 0.06 10.26 8.31
CA GLY A 103 -1.21 10.27 9.04
C GLY A 103 -1.95 8.93 9.11
N LEU A 104 -1.45 7.89 8.42
CA LEU A 104 -2.22 6.68 8.14
C LEU A 104 -2.60 5.88 9.39
N SER A 105 -1.71 5.80 10.38
CA SER A 105 -2.00 5.08 11.63
C SER A 105 -3.14 5.72 12.41
N GLN A 106 -3.19 7.05 12.45
CA GLN A 106 -4.27 7.79 13.09
C GLN A 106 -5.56 7.68 12.29
N GLU A 107 -5.47 7.81 10.95
CA GLU A 107 -6.63 7.72 10.07
C GLU A 107 -7.33 6.37 10.16
N LEU A 108 -6.57 5.29 10.20
CA LEU A 108 -7.10 3.93 10.29
C LEU A 108 -7.42 3.50 11.74
N ASN A 109 -7.02 4.29 12.74
CA ASN A 109 -6.97 3.86 14.14
C ASN A 109 -6.33 2.45 14.25
N TYR A 110 -5.19 2.29 13.59
CA TYR A 110 -4.45 1.03 13.49
C TYR A 110 -2.97 1.30 13.20
N ASN A 111 -2.08 0.78 14.03
CA ASN A 111 -0.66 1.01 13.85
C ASN A 111 -0.11 0.24 12.64
N VAL A 112 0.16 0.95 11.55
CA VAL A 112 0.81 0.40 10.34
C VAL A 112 2.32 0.26 10.48
N MET A 113 2.86 0.58 11.66
CA MET A 113 4.28 0.50 11.99
C MET A 113 5.16 1.30 11.01
N PHE A 114 4.68 2.49 10.60
CA PHE A 114 5.48 3.39 9.79
C PHE A 114 6.57 4.03 10.64
N SER A 115 7.82 3.71 10.34
CA SER A 115 9.00 4.19 11.06
C SER A 115 9.84 5.08 10.14
N GLN A 116 9.78 6.39 10.37
CA GLN A 116 10.52 7.41 9.62
C GLN A 116 11.95 7.53 10.15
N ARG A 117 12.81 6.58 9.79
CA ARG A 117 14.23 6.58 10.15
C ARG A 117 15.13 7.06 9.03
N GLY A 118 14.55 7.54 7.94
CA GLY A 118 15.23 7.94 6.74
C GLY A 118 15.51 6.75 5.80
N VAL A 119 15.78 7.11 4.54
CA VAL A 119 16.29 6.19 3.52
C VAL A 119 17.56 6.78 2.96
N MET A 120 18.65 6.02 3.01
CA MET A 120 19.98 6.45 2.56
C MET A 120 20.43 5.57 1.41
N ASN A 121 20.97 6.19 0.35
CA ASN A 121 21.67 5.51 -0.73
C ASN A 121 23.14 5.89 -0.66
N LEU A 122 24.05 4.89 -0.66
CA LEU A 122 25.48 5.09 -0.56
C LEU A 122 26.12 5.22 -1.95
N ALA A 123 27.16 6.02 -2.05
CA ALA A 123 28.02 6.15 -3.20
C ALA A 123 29.32 5.38 -2.98
N HIS A 124 29.71 4.52 -3.92
CA HIS A 124 30.92 3.70 -3.83
C HIS A 124 31.98 4.05 -4.87
N ASN A 125 31.65 4.93 -5.81
CA ASN A 125 32.56 5.44 -6.84
C ASN A 125 32.21 6.89 -7.19
N LEU A 126 33.03 7.55 -7.98
CA LEU A 126 32.84 8.96 -8.37
C LEU A 126 31.58 9.18 -9.21
N GLN A 127 31.18 8.20 -10.02
CA GLN A 127 29.96 8.29 -10.80
C GLN A 127 28.72 8.27 -9.90
N ASP A 128 28.69 7.42 -8.88
CA ASP A 128 27.62 7.39 -7.88
C ASP A 128 27.53 8.74 -7.13
N VAL A 129 28.69 9.30 -6.73
CA VAL A 129 28.74 10.63 -6.09
C VAL A 129 28.10 11.70 -6.94
N ARG A 130 28.44 11.75 -8.25
CA ARG A 130 27.89 12.72 -9.20
C ARG A 130 26.38 12.52 -9.38
N ASP A 131 25.93 11.27 -9.57
CA ASP A 131 24.52 10.95 -9.76
C ASP A 131 23.71 11.27 -8.50
N LEU A 132 24.17 10.86 -7.31
CA LEU A 132 23.48 11.14 -6.07
C LEU A 132 23.40 12.63 -5.75
N LYS A 133 24.46 13.42 -6.03
CA LYS A 133 24.41 14.88 -5.90
C LYS A 133 23.37 15.47 -6.84
N ARG A 134 23.39 15.07 -8.13
CA ARG A 134 22.40 15.53 -9.12
C ARG A 134 20.96 15.19 -8.68
N ARG A 135 20.73 13.96 -8.23
CA ARG A 135 19.41 13.53 -7.72
C ARG A 135 18.98 14.33 -6.49
N THR A 136 19.90 14.59 -5.58
CA THR A 136 19.62 15.42 -4.38
C THR A 136 19.19 16.82 -4.77
N HIS A 137 19.87 17.46 -5.75
CA HIS A 137 19.48 18.80 -6.20
C HIS A 137 18.12 18.79 -6.91
N ALA A 138 17.85 17.82 -7.79
CA ALA A 138 16.55 17.68 -8.43
C ALA A 138 15.43 17.47 -7.41
N ASN A 139 15.65 16.60 -6.41
CA ASN A 139 14.69 16.38 -5.34
C ASN A 139 14.42 17.66 -4.53
N ARG A 140 15.43 18.42 -4.18
CA ARG A 140 15.27 19.71 -3.46
C ARG A 140 14.47 20.73 -4.26
N LEU A 141 14.69 20.82 -5.57
CA LEU A 141 13.88 21.66 -6.46
C LEU A 141 12.40 21.26 -6.44
N ASN A 142 12.12 19.98 -6.27
CA ASN A 142 10.76 19.43 -6.14
C ASN A 142 10.20 19.48 -4.69
N GLY A 143 10.90 20.16 -3.76
CA GLY A 143 10.46 20.29 -2.37
C GLY A 143 10.66 19.04 -1.49
N ILE A 144 11.41 18.05 -1.99
CA ILE A 144 11.70 16.82 -1.24
C ILE A 144 12.86 17.07 -0.25
N ASP A 145 12.77 16.53 0.94
CA ASP A 145 13.73 16.62 2.03
C ASP A 145 14.99 15.77 1.80
N ALA A 146 15.62 15.91 0.64
CA ALA A 146 16.84 15.18 0.30
C ALA A 146 18.10 15.99 0.63
N VAL A 147 19.09 15.34 1.23
CA VAL A 147 20.41 15.90 1.53
C VAL A 147 21.51 14.95 1.08
N TYR A 148 22.64 15.51 0.62
CA TYR A 148 23.85 14.73 0.37
C TYR A 148 24.71 14.76 1.65
N LEU A 149 25.24 13.61 2.04
CA LEU A 149 26.08 13.42 3.21
C LEU A 149 27.51 13.05 2.76
N SER A 150 28.50 13.64 3.44
CA SER A 150 29.91 13.19 3.35
C SER A 150 30.08 11.81 3.99
N THR A 151 31.24 11.21 3.82
CA THR A 151 31.57 9.91 4.45
C THR A 151 31.47 9.99 5.98
N GLU A 152 31.97 11.08 6.59
CA GLU A 152 31.90 11.33 8.03
C GLU A 152 30.45 11.48 8.50
N GLU A 153 29.63 12.22 7.75
CA GLU A 153 28.20 12.39 8.06
C GLU A 153 27.43 11.09 7.93
N VAL A 154 27.76 10.25 6.92
CA VAL A 154 27.21 8.90 6.80
C VAL A 154 27.55 8.05 8.02
N LYS A 155 28.81 8.08 8.45
CA LYS A 155 29.26 7.36 9.66
C LYS A 155 28.58 7.85 10.92
N LYS A 156 28.39 9.16 11.05
CA LYS A 156 27.68 9.77 12.18
C LYS A 156 26.21 9.39 12.21
N PHE A 157 25.55 9.36 11.03
CA PHE A 157 24.14 8.98 10.92
C PHE A 157 23.91 7.49 11.16
N CYS A 158 24.81 6.64 10.65
CA CYS A 158 24.72 5.19 10.77
C CYS A 158 26.06 4.60 11.23
N PRO A 159 26.34 4.56 12.55
CA PRO A 159 27.63 4.17 13.11
C PRO A 159 28.09 2.75 12.80
N ILE A 160 27.18 1.85 12.43
CA ILE A 160 27.50 0.47 12.09
C ILE A 160 28.15 0.32 10.71
N ILE A 161 28.02 1.32 9.81
CA ILE A 161 28.60 1.27 8.47
C ILE A 161 30.12 1.32 8.57
N ASN A 162 30.80 0.37 7.91
CA ASN A 162 32.24 0.43 7.74
C ASN A 162 32.58 1.46 6.65
N THR A 163 33.26 2.53 7.04
CA THR A 163 33.70 3.62 6.15
C THR A 163 35.21 3.61 5.92
N SER A 164 35.91 2.51 6.24
CA SER A 164 37.34 2.36 5.96
C SER A 164 37.62 2.48 4.44
N PRO A 165 38.66 3.21 4.04
CA PRO A 165 39.00 3.36 2.62
C PRO A 165 39.49 2.06 1.98
N ASN A 166 39.95 1.09 2.78
CA ASN A 166 40.58 -0.16 2.32
C ASN A 166 39.59 -1.32 2.13
N ILE A 167 38.27 -1.07 2.18
CA ILE A 167 37.27 -2.09 1.91
C ILE A 167 36.99 -2.19 0.41
N ARG A 168 36.47 -3.33 -0.03
CA ARG A 168 36.16 -3.60 -1.44
C ARG A 168 35.27 -2.54 -2.10
N TYR A 169 34.30 -1.98 -1.35
CA TYR A 169 33.37 -0.94 -1.80
C TYR A 169 33.43 0.23 -0.81
N PRO A 170 34.42 1.14 -0.92
CA PRO A 170 34.56 2.26 0.00
C PRO A 170 33.35 3.19 -0.11
N VAL A 171 32.94 3.76 1.00
CA VAL A 171 31.82 4.73 1.04
C VAL A 171 32.39 6.12 0.81
N LEU A 172 31.97 6.76 -0.29
CA LEU A 172 32.40 8.11 -0.69
C LEU A 172 31.36 9.19 -0.34
N GLY A 173 30.29 8.82 0.34
CA GLY A 173 29.18 9.67 0.73
C GLY A 173 27.84 8.98 0.46
N GLY A 174 26.76 9.75 0.56
CA GLY A 174 25.42 9.22 0.32
C GLY A 174 24.36 10.31 0.22
N THR A 175 23.17 9.97 -0.22
CA THR A 175 22.01 10.83 -0.11
C THR A 175 21.05 10.28 0.93
N LEU A 176 20.44 11.17 1.71
CA LEU A 176 19.50 10.83 2.77
C LEU A 176 18.20 11.58 2.55
N GLN A 177 17.08 10.86 2.60
CA GLN A 177 15.75 11.44 2.78
C GLN A 177 15.24 11.11 4.19
N ARG A 178 15.11 12.13 5.06
CA ARG A 178 14.81 11.92 6.50
C ARG A 178 13.36 11.50 6.73
N ARG A 179 12.40 12.06 5.98
CA ARG A 179 10.99 11.71 6.09
C ARG A 179 10.64 10.34 5.54
N ALA A 180 11.53 9.73 4.76
CA ALA A 180 11.38 8.35 4.30
C ALA A 180 11.52 7.36 5.46
N GLY A 181 11.09 6.13 5.25
CA GLY A 181 11.14 5.10 6.28
C GLY A 181 10.66 3.75 5.79
N THR A 182 10.26 2.93 6.72
CA THR A 182 9.69 1.60 6.46
C THR A 182 8.34 1.45 7.13
N ALA A 183 7.42 0.71 6.49
CA ALA A 183 6.15 0.34 7.09
C ALA A 183 5.98 -1.17 7.03
N ARG A 184 5.19 -1.73 7.93
CA ARG A 184 4.92 -3.16 7.90
C ARG A 184 3.79 -3.46 6.91
N HIS A 185 4.11 -4.12 5.82
CA HIS A 185 3.21 -4.32 4.68
C HIS A 185 1.93 -5.10 5.01
N ASP A 186 2.02 -6.11 5.90
CA ASP A 186 0.87 -6.86 6.41
C ASP A 186 -0.04 -5.96 7.28
N ALA A 187 0.53 -5.19 8.20
CA ALA A 187 -0.21 -4.26 9.04
C ALA A 187 -0.94 -3.20 8.20
N VAL A 188 -0.34 -2.74 7.10
CA VAL A 188 -0.98 -1.81 6.15
C VAL A 188 -2.21 -2.46 5.50
N ALA A 189 -2.05 -3.68 4.97
CA ALA A 189 -3.16 -4.42 4.36
C ALA A 189 -4.29 -4.66 5.37
N TRP A 190 -3.96 -5.10 6.58
CA TRP A 190 -4.93 -5.35 7.64
C TRP A 190 -5.61 -4.07 8.15
N GLY A 191 -4.87 -2.98 8.26
CA GLY A 191 -5.42 -1.68 8.63
C GLY A 191 -6.47 -1.19 7.64
N TYR A 192 -6.18 -1.23 6.34
CA TYR A 192 -7.13 -0.88 5.29
C TYR A 192 -8.31 -1.85 5.23
N ALA A 193 -8.08 -3.17 5.34
CA ALA A 193 -9.14 -4.17 5.35
C ALA A 193 -10.12 -3.93 6.49
N ARG A 194 -9.60 -3.77 7.71
CA ARG A 194 -10.40 -3.47 8.90
C ARG A 194 -11.19 -2.17 8.76
N GLY A 195 -10.54 -1.13 8.21
CA GLY A 195 -11.18 0.17 7.97
C GLY A 195 -12.28 0.09 6.92
N ALA A 196 -12.06 -0.62 5.83
CA ALA A 196 -13.05 -0.81 4.75
C ALA A 196 -14.24 -1.66 5.23
N ASP A 197 -13.98 -2.79 5.89
CA ASP A 197 -15.03 -3.65 6.46
C ASP A 197 -15.93 -2.89 7.45
N ALA A 198 -15.34 -2.05 8.30
CA ALA A 198 -16.09 -1.23 9.25
C ALA A 198 -17.05 -0.23 8.59
N MET A 199 -16.84 0.11 7.31
CA MET A 199 -17.69 0.95 6.49
C MET A 199 -18.66 0.17 5.60
N GLY A 200 -18.69 -1.18 5.70
CA GLY A 200 -19.63 -2.02 4.97
C GLY A 200 -19.09 -2.65 3.68
N VAL A 201 -17.80 -2.48 3.38
CA VAL A 201 -17.16 -3.16 2.23
C VAL A 201 -17.02 -4.65 2.53
N ASP A 202 -17.40 -5.50 1.60
CA ASP A 202 -17.24 -6.94 1.69
C ASP A 202 -15.84 -7.36 1.20
N ILE A 203 -15.05 -8.02 2.07
CA ILE A 203 -13.72 -8.53 1.73
C ILE A 203 -13.82 -10.05 1.60
N ILE A 204 -13.68 -10.55 0.39
CA ILE A 204 -13.96 -11.94 0.03
C ILE A 204 -12.66 -12.63 -0.39
N GLN A 205 -12.12 -13.42 0.49
CA GLN A 205 -10.90 -14.20 0.26
C GLN A 205 -11.22 -15.57 -0.38
N ASN A 206 -10.19 -16.23 -0.93
CA ASN A 206 -10.33 -17.48 -1.65
C ASN A 206 -11.41 -17.41 -2.75
N CYS A 207 -11.46 -16.25 -3.44
CA CYS A 207 -12.40 -15.93 -4.49
C CYS A 207 -11.65 -15.47 -5.74
N GLU A 208 -11.33 -16.43 -6.61
CA GLU A 208 -10.57 -16.12 -7.83
C GLU A 208 -11.51 -15.65 -8.93
N VAL A 209 -11.15 -14.54 -9.59
CA VAL A 209 -11.82 -14.09 -10.80
C VAL A 209 -11.37 -14.93 -11.99
N LYS A 210 -12.32 -15.57 -12.65
CA LYS A 210 -12.10 -16.43 -13.84
C LYS A 210 -12.36 -15.70 -15.14
N GLY A 211 -13.28 -14.74 -15.14
CA GLY A 211 -13.65 -13.97 -16.32
C GLY A 211 -14.40 -12.69 -16.01
N ILE A 212 -14.54 -11.86 -17.04
CA ILE A 212 -15.34 -10.62 -17.01
C ILE A 212 -16.37 -10.75 -18.12
N LYS A 213 -17.65 -10.74 -17.76
CA LYS A 213 -18.74 -10.80 -18.71
C LYS A 213 -19.09 -9.40 -19.21
N ARG A 214 -19.23 -9.26 -20.51
CA ARG A 214 -19.57 -8.01 -21.19
C ARG A 214 -20.83 -8.17 -22.03
N VAL A 215 -21.57 -7.09 -22.15
CA VAL A 215 -22.69 -6.93 -23.09
C VAL A 215 -22.41 -5.65 -23.88
N GLY A 216 -22.09 -5.82 -25.16
CA GLY A 216 -21.57 -4.71 -25.98
C GLY A 216 -20.29 -4.12 -25.37
N ASP A 217 -20.26 -2.81 -25.17
CA ASP A 217 -19.14 -2.09 -24.59
C ASP A 217 -19.19 -1.95 -23.04
N SER A 218 -20.21 -2.52 -22.43
CA SER A 218 -20.41 -2.42 -20.98
C SER A 218 -20.07 -3.72 -20.27
N VAL A 219 -19.56 -3.61 -19.04
CA VAL A 219 -19.38 -4.77 -18.16
C VAL A 219 -20.72 -5.11 -17.51
N GLU A 220 -21.09 -6.39 -17.57
CA GLU A 220 -22.27 -6.93 -16.90
C GLU A 220 -21.92 -7.46 -15.51
N GLY A 221 -20.74 -8.07 -15.39
CA GLY A 221 -20.29 -8.64 -14.12
C GLY A 221 -19.00 -9.43 -14.23
N ILE A 222 -18.67 -10.10 -13.15
CA ILE A 222 -17.43 -10.85 -12.96
C ILE A 222 -17.74 -12.30 -12.62
N GLU A 223 -17.12 -13.23 -13.31
CA GLU A 223 -17.18 -14.67 -13.04
C GLU A 223 -16.11 -15.02 -12.01
N THR A 224 -16.49 -15.64 -10.92
CA THR A 224 -15.58 -16.03 -9.84
C THR A 224 -15.73 -17.50 -9.47
N THR A 225 -14.77 -18.03 -8.69
CA THR A 225 -14.88 -19.38 -8.11
C THR A 225 -16.02 -19.52 -7.11
N LYS A 226 -16.59 -18.40 -6.62
CA LYS A 226 -17.75 -18.37 -5.72
C LYS A 226 -19.05 -17.93 -6.41
N GLY A 227 -19.08 -17.98 -7.75
CA GLY A 227 -20.24 -17.64 -8.57
C GLY A 227 -20.10 -16.31 -9.32
N PHE A 228 -21.16 -15.95 -10.06
CA PHE A 228 -21.22 -14.73 -10.83
C PHE A 228 -21.64 -13.55 -9.94
N ILE A 229 -20.93 -12.43 -10.09
CA ILE A 229 -21.20 -11.17 -9.37
C ILE A 229 -21.54 -10.11 -10.42
N LYS A 230 -22.77 -9.61 -10.38
CA LYS A 230 -23.20 -8.53 -11.25
C LYS A 230 -22.58 -7.20 -10.77
N THR A 231 -21.99 -6.45 -11.68
CA THR A 231 -21.44 -5.11 -11.41
C THR A 231 -21.20 -4.37 -12.72
N LYS A 232 -21.44 -3.07 -12.72
CA LYS A 232 -21.09 -2.19 -13.86
C LYS A 232 -19.69 -1.59 -13.72
N ASN A 233 -19.16 -1.55 -12.50
CA ASN A 233 -17.87 -0.94 -12.21
C ASN A 233 -16.91 -1.98 -11.63
N TRP A 234 -15.72 -2.09 -12.21
CA TRP A 234 -14.69 -2.95 -11.67
C TRP A 234 -13.31 -2.29 -11.76
N SER A 235 -12.42 -2.64 -10.86
CA SER A 235 -11.02 -2.20 -10.86
C SER A 235 -10.10 -3.39 -10.64
N GLY A 236 -9.11 -3.53 -11.49
CA GLY A 236 -8.08 -4.56 -11.37
C GLY A 236 -6.86 -4.02 -10.63
N CYS A 237 -6.69 -4.41 -9.38
CA CYS A 237 -5.50 -4.14 -8.59
C CYS A 237 -4.57 -5.35 -8.49
N CYS A 238 -4.71 -6.31 -9.42
CA CYS A 238 -3.93 -7.54 -9.45
C CYS A 238 -2.81 -7.48 -10.51
N ARG A 239 -1.69 -8.16 -10.22
CA ARG A 239 -0.51 -8.23 -11.10
C ARG A 239 -0.69 -9.19 -12.27
N THR A 240 -1.73 -10.01 -12.32
CA THR A 240 -1.85 -11.08 -13.29
C THR A 240 -2.34 -10.55 -14.63
N LEU A 241 -1.39 -10.19 -15.48
CA LEU A 241 -1.57 -9.78 -16.88
C LEU A 241 -2.45 -10.71 -17.72
N LYS A 242 -2.60 -11.97 -17.34
CA LYS A 242 -3.43 -12.94 -18.07
C LYS A 242 -4.92 -12.56 -18.13
N CYS A 243 -5.45 -11.88 -17.12
CA CYS A 243 -6.81 -11.36 -17.17
C CYS A 243 -6.95 -10.16 -18.10
N TYR A 244 -5.89 -9.34 -18.23
CA TYR A 244 -5.92 -8.12 -19.03
C TYR A 244 -5.71 -8.35 -20.52
N SER A 245 -4.83 -9.29 -20.92
CA SER A 245 -4.52 -9.55 -22.32
C SER A 245 -5.70 -10.14 -23.09
N LYS A 246 -6.59 -10.89 -22.40
CA LYS A 246 -7.76 -11.52 -23.00
C LYS A 246 -8.98 -10.60 -23.09
N TYR A 247 -9.06 -9.53 -22.29
CA TYR A 247 -10.26 -8.71 -22.15
C TYR A 247 -10.04 -7.21 -22.39
N GLY A 248 -8.86 -6.79 -22.90
CA GLY A 248 -8.54 -5.40 -23.24
C GLY A 248 -8.17 -4.52 -22.03
N ARG A 249 -7.48 -3.40 -22.31
CA ARG A 249 -7.15 -2.37 -21.30
C ARG A 249 -8.40 -1.51 -21.06
N TYR A 250 -8.94 -1.55 -19.86
CA TYR A 250 -9.96 -0.58 -19.46
C TYR A 250 -9.54 0.11 -18.18
N SER A 251 -9.33 1.42 -18.27
CA SER A 251 -9.25 2.31 -17.13
C SER A 251 -10.67 2.59 -16.64
N VAL A 252 -10.88 2.52 -15.34
CA VAL A 252 -12.14 3.01 -14.75
C VAL A 252 -12.15 4.52 -14.89
N THR A 253 -12.91 5.03 -15.82
CA THR A 253 -13.29 6.45 -15.83
C THR A 253 -14.53 6.57 -14.95
N ILE A 254 -14.34 7.05 -13.73
CA ILE A 254 -15.47 7.48 -12.90
C ILE A 254 -16.00 8.75 -13.56
N ARG A 255 -17.09 8.65 -14.30
CA ARG A 255 -17.83 9.84 -14.73
C ARG A 255 -18.48 10.45 -13.48
N LYS A 256 -18.22 11.75 -13.30
CA LYS A 256 -18.90 12.59 -12.31
C LYS A 256 -20.38 12.68 -12.61
#